data_4cc472be2460ea70382a66e298959ae0
#
_entry.id   4cc472be2460ea70382a66e298959ae0
#
_cell.length_a   1.000
_cell.length_b   1.000
_cell.length_c   1.000
_cell.angle_alpha   90.00
_cell.angle_beta   90.00
_cell.angle_gamma   90.00
#
_symmetry.space_group_name_H-M   'P 1'
#
loop_
_entity.id
_entity.type
_entity.pdbx_description
1 polymer ?
#
loop_
_entity_poly.entity_id
_entity_poly.type
_entity_poly.pdbx_seq_one_letter_code
_entity_poly.pdbx_strand_id
1 'polypeptide(L)'
;VGSEMCIRDRYYTGITRTAKGILAEIVRSMFLNSSLHLGLLEEMKAHALDMAEAIQRNDFKSFGTLVGKTWMQKKALDSGTNPPAVEDIIRQIKDYTLGYKLPGAGGGGYLYMVAKDPQAALRIRETLTLNVPNPRARFVEMSLSDKGFQVSRS
;
A
#
# COMPACT_ATOMS: atom_id res chain seq x y z
N VAL A 1 -13.37 -7.35 17.54
CA VAL A 1 -12.67 -6.11 17.92
C VAL A 1 -11.79 -5.55 16.79
N GLY A 2 -11.49 -6.28 15.77
CA GLY A 2 -10.67 -5.77 14.63
C GLY A 2 -11.46 -5.24 13.43
N SER A 3 -12.79 -5.25 13.49
CA SER A 3 -13.62 -4.99 12.32
C SER A 3 -13.93 -3.52 12.03
N GLU A 4 -13.63 -2.63 12.94
CA GLU A 4 -14.09 -1.24 12.86
C GLU A 4 -13.02 -0.26 12.38
N MET A 5 -11.74 -0.62 12.47
CA MET A 5 -10.63 0.27 12.05
C MET A 5 -10.02 -0.10 10.70
N CYS A 6 -10.28 -1.28 10.19
CA CYS A 6 -9.82 -1.64 8.85
C CYS A 6 -10.92 -1.33 7.86
N ILE A 7 -10.62 -0.50 6.90
CA ILE A 7 -11.45 -0.40 5.69
C ILE A 7 -11.54 -1.82 5.13
N ARG A 8 -12.72 -2.42 5.13
CA ARG A 8 -12.97 -3.73 4.50
C ARG A 8 -12.82 -3.69 2.99
N ASP A 9 -12.48 -2.53 2.47
CA ASP A 9 -12.38 -2.25 1.06
C ASP A 9 -10.97 -1.80 0.71
N ARG A 10 -10.58 -2.11 -0.49
CA ARG A 10 -9.45 -1.51 -1.19
C ARG A 10 -9.98 -0.65 -2.32
N TYR A 11 -9.27 0.38 -2.68
CA TYR A 11 -9.66 1.25 -3.78
C TYR A 11 -8.89 0.88 -5.05
N TYR A 12 -9.61 0.43 -6.08
CA TYR A 12 -9.00 0.26 -7.39
C TYR A 12 -8.82 1.63 -8.04
N THR A 13 -7.59 2.00 -8.30
CA THR A 13 -7.25 3.34 -8.82
C THR A 13 -7.66 3.56 -10.26
N GLY A 14 -7.99 2.51 -10.99
CA GLY A 14 -8.25 2.56 -12.44
C GLY A 14 -6.98 2.75 -13.28
N ILE A 15 -5.81 2.80 -12.63
CA ILE A 15 -4.51 2.97 -13.25
C ILE A 15 -3.84 1.61 -13.35
N THR A 16 -3.36 1.26 -14.53
CA THR A 16 -2.61 0.03 -14.76
C THR A 16 -1.24 0.39 -15.34
N ARG A 17 -0.18 -0.05 -14.67
CA ARG A 17 1.18 0.01 -15.20
C ARG A 17 1.81 -1.37 -15.14
N THR A 18 2.72 -1.61 -16.07
CA THR A 18 3.46 -2.87 -16.08
C THR A 18 4.49 -2.87 -14.95
N ALA A 19 4.37 -3.83 -14.04
CA ALA A 19 5.31 -4.02 -12.94
C ALA A 19 6.75 -4.30 -13.41
N LYS A 20 6.90 -4.79 -14.65
CA LYS A 20 8.18 -5.22 -15.22
C LYS A 20 9.25 -4.13 -15.17
N GLY A 21 8.91 -2.87 -15.48
CA GLY A 21 9.88 -1.78 -15.47
C GLY A 21 10.38 -1.44 -14.06
N ILE A 22 9.46 -1.39 -13.09
CA ILE A 22 9.78 -1.10 -11.67
C ILE A 22 10.67 -2.20 -11.08
N LEU A 23 10.30 -3.46 -11.28
CA LEU A 23 11.06 -4.60 -10.78
C LEU A 23 12.43 -4.71 -11.45
N ALA A 24 12.52 -4.45 -12.74
CA ALA A 24 13.80 -4.47 -13.47
C ALA A 24 14.77 -3.41 -12.93
N GLU A 25 14.30 -2.21 -12.60
CA GLU A 25 15.15 -1.16 -12.04
C GLU A 25 15.63 -1.48 -10.62
N ILE A 26 14.78 -2.06 -9.78
CA ILE A 26 15.17 -2.53 -8.45
C ILE A 26 16.25 -3.62 -8.56
N VAL A 27 16.03 -4.63 -9.40
CA VAL A 27 16.98 -5.71 -9.63
C VAL A 27 18.31 -5.18 -10.18
N ARG A 28 18.26 -4.28 -11.15
CA ARG A 28 19.45 -3.61 -11.68
C ARG A 28 20.25 -2.90 -10.60
N SER A 29 19.57 -2.14 -9.74
CA SER A 29 20.20 -1.41 -8.63
C SER A 29 20.85 -2.35 -7.61
N MET A 30 20.26 -3.53 -7.38
CA MET A 30 20.87 -4.58 -6.55
C MET A 30 22.17 -5.12 -7.19
N PHE A 31 22.13 -5.45 -8.48
CA PHE A 31 23.32 -5.94 -9.20
C PHE A 31 24.44 -4.91 -9.29
N LEU A 32 24.10 -3.62 -9.33
CA LEU A 32 25.06 -2.51 -9.30
C LEU A 32 25.57 -2.19 -7.88
N ASN A 33 25.20 -2.99 -6.87
CA ASN A 33 25.57 -2.81 -5.46
C ASN A 33 25.28 -1.38 -4.96
N SER A 34 24.15 -0.81 -5.35
CA SER A 34 23.70 0.48 -4.84
C SER A 34 23.50 0.38 -3.32
N SER A 35 24.36 1.02 -2.54
CA SER A 35 24.30 1.02 -1.08
C SER A 35 22.97 1.55 -0.56
N LEU A 36 22.40 2.55 -1.22
CA LEU A 36 21.06 3.07 -0.90
C LEU A 36 19.98 2.01 -1.05
N HIS A 37 19.94 1.31 -2.19
CA HIS A 37 18.92 0.28 -2.46
C HIS A 37 19.07 -0.93 -1.55
N LEU A 38 20.30 -1.39 -1.31
CA LEU A 38 20.56 -2.49 -0.40
C LEU A 38 20.17 -2.13 1.04
N GLY A 39 20.50 -0.94 1.50
CA GLY A 39 20.11 -0.44 2.81
C GLY A 39 18.59 -0.38 2.98
N LEU A 40 17.86 0.13 1.98
CA LEU A 40 16.39 0.16 1.99
C LEU A 40 15.78 -1.25 2.02
N LEU A 41 16.35 -2.21 1.32
CA LEU A 41 15.87 -3.60 1.33
C LEU A 41 16.08 -4.27 2.70
N GLU A 42 17.22 -4.01 3.36
CA GLU A 42 17.47 -4.48 4.73
C GLU A 42 16.49 -3.83 5.74
N GLU A 43 16.26 -2.53 5.62
CA GLU A 43 15.23 -1.85 6.43
C GLU A 43 13.84 -2.46 6.20
N MET A 44 13.46 -2.79 4.97
CA MET A 44 12.17 -3.42 4.66
C MET A 44 12.05 -4.81 5.28
N LYS A 45 13.15 -5.58 5.37
CA LYS A 45 13.17 -6.88 6.06
C LYS A 45 12.91 -6.71 7.57
N ALA A 46 13.64 -5.80 8.23
CA ALA A 46 13.43 -5.51 9.65
C ALA A 46 12.01 -5.02 9.91
N HIS A 47 11.51 -4.13 9.06
CA HIS A 47 10.18 -3.57 9.13
C HIS A 47 9.06 -4.63 9.02
N ALA A 48 9.29 -5.72 8.30
CA ALA A 48 8.32 -6.82 8.23
C ALA A 48 8.10 -7.49 9.60
N LEU A 49 9.13 -7.55 10.44
CA LEU A 49 9.04 -8.05 11.81
C LEU A 49 8.25 -7.09 12.71
N ASP A 50 8.52 -5.79 12.60
CA ASP A 50 7.77 -4.75 13.33
C ASP A 50 6.27 -4.81 12.98
N MET A 51 5.94 -5.04 11.70
CA MET A 51 4.56 -5.22 11.23
C MET A 51 3.90 -6.44 11.87
N ALA A 52 4.60 -7.59 11.92
CA ALA A 52 4.09 -8.80 12.53
C ALA A 52 3.83 -8.60 14.04
N GLU A 53 4.74 -7.92 14.72
CA GLU A 53 4.59 -7.58 16.14
C GLU A 53 3.39 -6.66 16.39
N ALA A 54 3.22 -5.61 15.59
CA ALA A 54 2.09 -4.70 15.69
C ALA A 54 0.75 -5.44 15.52
N ILE A 55 0.67 -6.39 14.57
CA ILE A 55 -0.52 -7.22 14.37
C ILE A 55 -0.78 -8.12 15.59
N GLN A 56 0.25 -8.79 16.11
CA GLN A 56 0.12 -9.70 17.27
C GLN A 56 -0.32 -8.96 18.54
N ARG A 57 0.09 -7.71 18.69
CA ARG A 57 -0.30 -6.85 19.83
C ARG A 57 -1.63 -6.13 19.64
N ASN A 58 -2.31 -6.31 18.50
CA ASN A 58 -3.49 -5.54 18.11
C ASN A 58 -3.24 -4.02 18.12
N ASP A 59 -2.01 -3.59 17.86
CA ASP A 59 -1.64 -2.19 17.77
C ASP A 59 -1.89 -1.67 16.35
N PHE A 60 -3.14 -1.37 16.06
CA PHE A 60 -3.57 -0.88 14.75
C PHE A 60 -3.01 0.49 14.39
N LYS A 61 -2.67 1.31 15.38
CA LYS A 61 -2.06 2.61 15.13
C LYS A 61 -0.64 2.45 14.59
N SER A 62 0.17 1.65 15.27
CA SER A 62 1.51 1.29 14.79
C SER A 62 1.45 0.57 13.45
N PHE A 63 0.53 -0.39 13.27
CA PHE A 63 0.31 -1.06 12.00
C PHE A 63 0.06 -0.07 10.86
N GLY A 64 -0.86 0.88 11.04
CA GLY A 64 -1.16 1.90 10.02
C GLY A 64 0.05 2.77 9.69
N THR A 65 0.80 3.21 10.70
CA THR A 65 2.03 4.00 10.54
C THR A 65 3.08 3.20 9.74
N LEU A 66 3.25 1.93 10.06
CA LEU A 66 4.17 1.03 9.38
C LEU A 66 3.77 0.79 7.90
N VAL A 67 2.47 0.72 7.61
CA VAL A 67 1.98 0.69 6.21
C VAL A 67 2.46 1.92 5.44
N GLY A 68 2.36 3.11 6.03
CA GLY A 68 2.85 4.35 5.45
C GLY A 68 4.37 4.35 5.27
N LYS A 69 5.13 3.85 6.25
CA LYS A 69 6.59 3.69 6.15
C LYS A 69 6.99 2.80 4.97
N THR A 70 6.31 1.66 4.79
CA THR A 70 6.53 0.78 3.62
C THR A 70 6.34 1.55 2.31
N TRP A 71 5.33 2.41 2.23
CA TRP A 71 5.08 3.20 1.04
C TRP A 71 6.22 4.19 0.75
N MET A 72 6.74 4.85 1.77
CA MET A 72 7.88 5.76 1.64
C MET A 72 9.15 5.03 1.15
N GLN A 73 9.44 3.87 1.73
CA GLN A 73 10.55 3.03 1.30
C GLN A 73 10.42 2.59 -0.16
N LYS A 74 9.22 2.17 -0.59
CA LYS A 74 8.96 1.80 -1.99
C LYS A 74 9.17 2.97 -2.96
N LYS A 75 8.72 4.16 -2.60
CA LYS A 75 8.94 5.36 -3.43
C LYS A 75 10.43 5.73 -3.53
N ALA A 76 11.19 5.46 -2.48
CA ALA A 76 12.64 5.67 -2.48
C ALA A 76 13.39 4.63 -3.33
N LEU A 77 12.87 3.40 -3.45
CA LEU A 77 13.43 2.37 -4.32
C LEU A 77 13.23 2.68 -5.80
N ASP A 78 12.06 3.18 -6.19
CA ASP A 78 11.75 3.50 -7.58
C ASP A 78 10.67 4.59 -7.70
N SER A 79 10.97 5.64 -8.45
CA SER A 79 10.06 6.77 -8.67
C SER A 79 8.80 6.40 -9.45
N GLY A 80 8.86 5.36 -10.27
CA GLY A 80 7.70 4.84 -11.02
C GLY A 80 6.65 4.17 -10.14
N THR A 81 6.98 3.87 -8.88
CA THR A 81 6.06 3.32 -7.89
C THR A 81 4.85 4.23 -7.66
N ASN A 82 5.04 5.55 -7.65
CA ASN A 82 4.01 6.54 -7.37
C ASN A 82 3.80 7.51 -8.54
N PRO A 83 3.05 7.13 -9.57
CA PRO A 83 2.73 8.04 -10.67
C PRO A 83 1.85 9.22 -10.20
N PRO A 84 1.90 10.38 -10.90
CA PRO A 84 1.15 11.58 -10.52
C PRO A 84 -0.36 11.34 -10.28
N ALA A 85 -0.99 10.52 -11.11
CA ALA A 85 -2.40 10.21 -10.97
C ALA A 85 -2.73 9.42 -9.68
N VAL A 86 -1.79 8.63 -9.14
CA VAL A 86 -1.94 7.98 -7.82
C VAL A 86 -1.72 9.01 -6.71
N GLU A 87 -0.75 9.90 -6.85
CA GLU A 87 -0.49 10.98 -5.89
C GLU A 87 -1.70 11.91 -5.76
N ASP A 88 -2.42 12.17 -6.84
CA ASP A 88 -3.64 12.98 -6.82
C ASP A 88 -4.77 12.33 -6.00
N ILE A 89 -4.89 11.01 -6.07
CA ILE A 89 -5.81 10.24 -5.21
C ILE A 89 -5.36 10.33 -3.74
N ILE A 90 -4.09 10.07 -3.48
CA ILE A 90 -3.51 10.09 -2.14
C ILE A 90 -3.69 11.45 -1.48
N ARG A 91 -3.48 12.54 -2.21
CA ARG A 91 -3.61 13.91 -1.70
C ARG A 91 -4.99 14.20 -1.13
N GLN A 92 -6.03 13.59 -1.65
CA GLN A 92 -7.41 13.77 -1.20
C GLN A 92 -7.70 13.06 0.13
N ILE A 93 -6.92 12.01 0.47
CA ILE A 93 -7.25 11.12 1.59
C ILE A 93 -6.18 11.04 2.67
N LYS A 94 -4.98 11.56 2.43
CA LYS A 94 -3.83 11.42 3.34
C LYS A 94 -4.11 11.89 4.76
N ASP A 95 -4.90 12.95 4.91
CA ASP A 95 -5.20 13.54 6.22
C ASP A 95 -6.17 12.68 7.06
N TYR A 96 -6.85 11.72 6.43
CA TYR A 96 -7.77 10.77 7.07
C TYR A 96 -7.13 9.40 7.34
N THR A 97 -5.89 9.17 6.89
CA THR A 97 -5.23 7.88 7.01
C THR A 97 -4.10 7.87 8.03
N LEU A 98 -3.88 6.75 8.69
CA LEU A 98 -2.65 6.43 9.42
C LEU A 98 -1.53 6.04 8.45
N GLY A 99 -1.89 5.37 7.37
CA GLY A 99 -0.98 4.99 6.31
C GLY A 99 -1.72 4.42 5.11
N TYR A 100 -1.03 4.37 4.00
CA TYR A 100 -1.53 3.85 2.73
C TYR A 100 -0.39 3.29 1.89
N LYS A 101 -0.70 2.37 0.97
CA LYS A 101 0.26 1.87 -0.02
C LYS A 101 -0.42 1.22 -1.21
N LEU A 102 0.30 1.12 -2.32
CA LEU A 102 -0.02 0.19 -3.39
C LEU A 102 0.68 -1.14 -3.13
N PRO A 103 -0.03 -2.25 -2.89
CA PRO A 103 0.57 -3.59 -2.82
C PRO A 103 1.25 -3.98 -4.15
N GLY A 104 2.18 -4.92 -4.09
CA GLY A 104 2.94 -5.35 -5.27
C GLY A 104 4.01 -4.33 -5.67
N ALA A 105 4.32 -4.21 -6.96
CA ALA A 105 5.36 -3.31 -7.46
C ALA A 105 5.01 -1.82 -7.32
N GLY A 106 3.74 -1.47 -7.21
CA GLY A 106 3.27 -0.09 -7.24
C GLY A 106 2.87 0.35 -8.67
N GLY A 107 2.85 1.65 -8.91
CA GLY A 107 2.54 2.21 -10.24
C GLY A 107 1.06 2.22 -10.62
N GLY A 108 0.17 1.64 -9.80
CA GLY A 108 -1.27 1.56 -10.04
C GLY A 108 -1.91 0.34 -9.36
N GLY A 109 -3.08 -0.07 -9.82
CA GLY A 109 -3.82 -1.17 -9.25
C GLY A 109 -4.64 -0.78 -8.02
N TYR A 110 -4.51 -1.52 -6.93
CA TYR A 110 -5.28 -1.30 -5.72
C TYR A 110 -4.51 -0.46 -4.69
N LEU A 111 -5.16 0.58 -4.17
CA LEU A 111 -4.68 1.35 -3.04
C LEU A 111 -5.24 0.74 -1.75
N TYR A 112 -4.35 0.31 -0.86
CA TYR A 112 -4.66 -0.12 0.49
C TYR A 112 -4.48 1.05 1.44
N MET A 113 -5.45 1.26 2.34
CA MET A 113 -5.47 2.39 3.26
C MET A 113 -5.83 1.91 4.66
N VAL A 114 -5.24 2.54 5.67
CA VAL A 114 -5.61 2.36 7.07
C VAL A 114 -6.13 3.70 7.56
N ALA A 115 -7.43 3.79 7.81
CA ALA A 115 -8.05 5.02 8.31
C ALA A 115 -7.66 5.30 9.77
N LYS A 116 -7.68 6.57 10.19
CA LYS A 116 -7.39 6.97 11.57
C LYS A 116 -8.45 6.47 12.55
N ASP A 117 -9.71 6.47 12.11
CA ASP A 117 -10.87 6.08 12.88
C ASP A 117 -12.06 5.78 11.92
N PRO A 118 -13.20 5.28 12.43
CA PRO A 118 -14.36 4.99 11.60
C PRO A 118 -14.92 6.21 10.85
N GLN A 119 -14.87 7.40 11.43
CA GLN A 119 -15.33 8.62 10.77
C GLN A 119 -14.41 9.00 9.60
N ALA A 120 -13.10 8.88 9.80
CA ALA A 120 -12.11 9.07 8.74
C ALA A 120 -12.34 8.07 7.59
N ALA A 121 -12.70 6.82 7.91
CA ALA A 121 -13.03 5.82 6.89
C ALA A 121 -14.25 6.23 6.04
N LEU A 122 -15.29 6.76 6.67
CA LEU A 122 -16.46 7.31 5.95
C LEU A 122 -16.07 8.50 5.07
N ARG A 123 -15.24 9.42 5.58
CA ARG A 123 -14.74 10.57 4.81
C ARG A 123 -13.95 10.14 3.58
N ILE A 124 -13.09 9.13 3.72
CA ILE A 124 -12.35 8.57 2.58
C ILE A 124 -13.33 8.04 1.51
N ARG A 125 -14.34 7.26 1.93
CA ARG A 125 -15.34 6.73 1.00
C ARG A 125 -16.11 7.84 0.29
N GLU A 126 -16.62 8.82 1.02
CA GLU A 126 -17.33 9.97 0.47
C GLU A 126 -16.46 10.71 -0.54
N THR A 127 -15.24 11.08 -0.14
CA THR A 127 -14.30 11.84 -0.96
C THR A 127 -14.01 11.14 -2.29
N LEU A 128 -13.64 9.86 -2.25
CA LEU A 128 -13.28 9.10 -3.45
C LEU A 128 -14.50 8.65 -4.29
N THR A 129 -15.70 8.66 -3.72
CA THR A 129 -16.94 8.42 -4.46
C THR A 129 -17.42 9.67 -5.18
N LEU A 130 -17.25 10.85 -4.56
CA LEU A 130 -17.63 12.13 -5.17
C LEU A 130 -16.61 12.61 -6.21
N ASN A 131 -15.31 12.32 -5.96
CA ASN A 131 -14.21 12.76 -6.82
C ASN A 131 -13.54 11.57 -7.50
N VAL A 132 -14.27 10.83 -8.30
CA VAL A 132 -13.77 9.65 -9.01
C VAL A 132 -12.72 10.09 -10.04
N PRO A 133 -11.45 9.64 -9.93
CA PRO A 133 -10.36 10.12 -10.79
C PRO A 133 -10.45 9.62 -12.24
N ASN A 134 -11.17 8.54 -12.47
CA ASN A 134 -11.44 7.98 -13.80
C ASN A 134 -12.58 6.94 -13.72
N PRO A 135 -13.23 6.59 -14.86
CA PRO A 135 -14.41 5.70 -14.87
C PRO A 135 -14.18 4.29 -14.35
N ARG A 136 -12.94 3.84 -14.22
CA ARG A 136 -12.59 2.49 -13.73
C ARG A 136 -12.32 2.46 -12.23
N ALA A 137 -12.06 3.62 -11.64
CA ALA A 137 -11.73 3.72 -10.22
C ALA A 137 -12.96 3.41 -9.36
N ARG A 138 -12.81 2.57 -8.34
CA ARG A 138 -13.91 2.16 -7.46
C ARG A 138 -13.41 1.48 -6.20
N PHE A 139 -14.24 1.47 -5.18
CA PHE A 139 -14.04 0.59 -4.03
C PHE A 139 -14.31 -0.87 -4.42
N VAL A 140 -13.53 -1.77 -3.88
CA VAL A 140 -13.65 -3.22 -4.06
C VAL A 140 -13.55 -3.87 -2.71
N GLU A 141 -14.54 -4.69 -2.38
CA GLU A 141 -14.56 -5.44 -1.13
C GLU A 141 -13.31 -6.31 -0.98
N MET A 142 -12.77 -6.35 0.24
CA MET A 142 -11.60 -7.14 0.59
C MET A 142 -11.99 -8.15 1.67
N SER A 143 -11.65 -9.41 1.45
CA SER A 143 -11.73 -10.46 2.46
C SER A 143 -10.34 -10.95 2.81
N LEU A 144 -10.18 -11.37 4.07
CA LEU A 144 -8.98 -12.07 4.51
C LEU A 144 -9.11 -13.55 4.13
N SER A 145 -8.05 -14.11 3.56
CA SER A 145 -7.95 -15.54 3.32
C SER A 145 -7.44 -16.24 4.58
N ASP A 146 -8.07 -17.32 4.98
CA ASP A 146 -7.61 -18.24 6.02
C ASP A 146 -6.56 -19.22 5.51
N LYS A 147 -6.39 -19.28 4.18
CA LYS A 147 -5.40 -20.11 3.51
C LYS A 147 -4.08 -19.32 3.40
N GLY A 148 -3.05 -19.82 4.06
CA GLY A 148 -1.71 -19.25 3.97
C GLY A 148 -1.04 -19.50 2.62
N PHE A 149 0.27 -19.71 2.64
CA PHE A 149 1.05 -19.99 1.44
C PHE A 149 0.55 -21.26 0.72
N GLN A 150 0.29 -21.16 -0.57
CA GLN A 150 -0.17 -22.26 -1.40
C GLN A 150 0.79 -22.47 -2.58
N VAL A 151 1.10 -23.72 -2.87
CA VAL A 151 1.87 -24.12 -4.05
C VAL A 151 0.96 -24.92 -4.96
N SER A 152 0.74 -24.47 -6.18
CA SER A 152 0.10 -25.24 -7.24
C SER A 152 1.17 -25.80 -8.18
N ARG A 153 1.02 -27.07 -8.57
CA ARG A 153 1.80 -27.65 -9.67
C ARG A 153 0.95 -27.57 -10.93
N SER A 154 1.48 -26.97 -11.96
CA SER A 154 0.93 -27.02 -13.33
C SER A 154 1.45 -28.22 -14.05
#